data_b94ca402000a7ae76920466016bd68dd
#
_entry.id   b94ca402000a7ae76920466016bd68dd
#
_cell.length_a   1.000
_cell.length_b   1.000
_cell.length_c   1.000
_cell.angle_alpha   90.00
_cell.angle_beta   90.00
_cell.angle_gamma   90.00
#
_symmetry.space_group_name_H-M   'P 1'
#
loop_
_entity.id
_entity.type
_entity.pdbx_description
1 polymer ?
#
loop_
_entity_poly.entity_id
_entity_poly.type
_entity_poly.pdbx_seq_one_letter_code
_entity_poly.pdbx_strand_id
1 'polypeptide(L)'
;MMVLTKALIQKSEENAVKNGGFSFSSLMHAAGKAAADIINQNFNASGKRVLVACGNGNNGGDGFVAAGRLKELGAEVDIILPMGAPRTENAAYYYSGLCGVSEVSEAENSYDIVIDAIFGIGLNRAVSGEIAEFIERLNSLDALRAAIDIPSGVLCDSGYADGAVFCADLTVTFIALKPCFLLPEGSDYCGKTVVADIGVTPVGYEYLTIERPEFKKRKHNSHKGTFGTALLICGSYGMAGAAVLAARGALRSGVGIVKSVICRDIYQGFTAAVPEAVCIPVKTSKSGSPDYTDEKIYTAVNSVSAVLIGCGLGDTADTALILEKILNICKKPIIIDADGINALAKNINILRETKAPVIITPHPGEMARLCGVSVSQIERDRVGFARKISADYGCVTVLKGANTVVADKDGCVYFNTTGNPGMSKAGSGDVLAGITVSFVCQGFSPFEAAKAAVYLHGAAGDRAAEKRSERSMLASDLIEEL
;
A
#
# COMPACT_ATOMS: atom_id res chain seq x y z
N MET A 1 -4.36 -5.48 10.03
CA MET A 1 -5.08 -6.74 9.64
C MET A 1 -4.11 -7.74 9.05
N MET A 2 -4.44 -9.05 9.12
CA MET A 2 -3.65 -10.10 8.47
C MET A 2 -3.93 -10.15 6.97
N VAL A 3 -2.90 -10.51 6.19
CA VAL A 3 -2.99 -10.72 4.74
C VAL A 3 -2.52 -12.15 4.48
N LEU A 4 -3.39 -12.95 3.88
CA LEU A 4 -3.18 -14.38 3.68
C LEU A 4 -3.07 -14.70 2.19
N THR A 5 -2.06 -15.48 1.83
CA THR A 5 -1.96 -16.10 0.49
C THR A 5 -3.04 -17.16 0.33
N LYS A 6 -3.31 -17.54 -0.93
CA LYS A 6 -4.22 -18.66 -1.25
C LYS A 6 -3.92 -19.91 -0.40
N ALA A 7 -2.63 -20.27 -0.27
CA ALA A 7 -2.23 -21.46 0.50
C ALA A 7 -2.60 -21.34 1.99
N LEU A 8 -2.47 -20.16 2.59
CA LEU A 8 -2.82 -19.91 3.99
C LEU A 8 -4.34 -19.86 4.20
N ILE A 9 -5.10 -19.33 3.23
CA ILE A 9 -6.58 -19.39 3.27
C ILE A 9 -7.03 -20.84 3.27
N GLN A 10 -6.60 -21.66 2.31
CA GLN A 10 -6.95 -23.08 2.22
C GLN A 10 -6.59 -23.86 3.48
N LYS A 11 -5.38 -23.62 4.02
CA LYS A 11 -4.95 -24.25 5.28
C LYS A 11 -5.80 -23.84 6.46
N SER A 12 -6.30 -22.60 6.49
CA SER A 12 -7.18 -22.10 7.57
C SER A 12 -8.56 -22.77 7.49
N GLU A 13 -9.11 -22.92 6.29
CA GLU A 13 -10.37 -23.65 6.05
C GLU A 13 -10.25 -25.14 6.43
N GLU A 14 -9.18 -25.81 5.98
CA GLU A 14 -8.90 -27.21 6.34
C GLU A 14 -8.78 -27.40 7.87
N ASN A 15 -8.10 -26.47 8.55
CA ASN A 15 -7.98 -26.48 10.00
C ASN A 15 -9.33 -26.27 10.69
N ALA A 16 -10.16 -25.38 10.18
CA ALA A 16 -11.51 -25.15 10.71
C ALA A 16 -12.40 -26.40 10.56
N VAL A 17 -12.30 -27.09 9.44
CA VAL A 17 -13.02 -28.36 9.21
C VAL A 17 -12.48 -29.48 10.10
N LYS A 18 -11.16 -29.62 10.22
CA LYS A 18 -10.53 -30.69 10.99
C LYS A 18 -10.69 -30.54 12.50
N ASN A 19 -10.55 -29.34 13.01
CA ASN A 19 -10.42 -29.04 14.44
C ASN A 19 -11.49 -28.08 14.98
N GLY A 20 -12.19 -27.35 14.12
CA GLY A 20 -13.11 -26.27 14.47
C GLY A 20 -14.61 -26.65 14.44
N GLY A 21 -14.94 -27.90 14.08
CA GLY A 21 -16.33 -28.36 14.02
C GLY A 21 -17.14 -27.85 12.81
N PHE A 22 -16.45 -27.29 11.80
CA PHE A 22 -17.05 -26.88 10.52
C PHE A 22 -17.05 -28.03 9.51
N SER A 23 -17.89 -27.92 8.50
CA SER A 23 -17.78 -28.66 7.22
C SER A 23 -17.53 -27.65 6.09
N PHE A 24 -16.97 -28.09 4.96
CA PHE A 24 -16.85 -27.22 3.79
C PHE A 24 -18.20 -26.67 3.32
N SER A 25 -19.29 -27.44 3.46
CA SER A 25 -20.65 -27.00 3.18
C SER A 25 -21.09 -25.89 4.14
N SER A 26 -20.80 -25.99 5.44
CA SER A 26 -21.15 -24.93 6.40
C SER A 26 -20.33 -23.66 6.20
N LEU A 27 -19.06 -23.77 5.78
CA LEU A 27 -18.23 -22.61 5.42
C LEU A 27 -18.78 -21.90 4.19
N MET A 28 -19.14 -22.64 3.13
CA MET A 28 -19.80 -22.11 1.93
C MET A 28 -21.11 -21.39 2.29
N HIS A 29 -21.94 -21.98 3.16
CA HIS A 29 -23.16 -21.32 3.62
C HIS A 29 -22.86 -20.01 4.34
N ALA A 30 -21.88 -20.00 5.26
CA ALA A 30 -21.48 -18.79 6.00
C ALA A 30 -20.95 -17.69 5.06
N ALA A 31 -20.10 -18.07 4.07
CA ALA A 31 -19.52 -17.17 3.10
C ALA A 31 -20.60 -16.52 2.20
N GLY A 32 -21.44 -17.31 1.56
CA GLY A 32 -22.49 -16.79 0.67
C GLY A 32 -23.52 -15.94 1.41
N LYS A 33 -23.91 -16.36 2.63
CA LYS A 33 -24.81 -15.55 3.47
C LYS A 33 -24.19 -14.22 3.87
N ALA A 34 -22.93 -14.22 4.34
CA ALA A 34 -22.24 -13.00 4.72
C ALA A 34 -22.05 -12.06 3.52
N ALA A 35 -21.72 -12.60 2.35
CA ALA A 35 -21.61 -11.83 1.11
C ALA A 35 -22.93 -11.14 0.77
N ALA A 36 -24.06 -11.88 0.78
CA ALA A 36 -25.36 -11.32 0.51
C ALA A 36 -25.78 -10.23 1.50
N ASP A 37 -25.58 -10.46 2.79
CA ASP A 37 -25.92 -9.51 3.83
C ASP A 37 -25.10 -8.19 3.67
N ILE A 38 -23.79 -8.29 3.37
CA ILE A 38 -22.92 -7.13 3.13
C ILE A 38 -23.28 -6.41 1.83
N ILE A 39 -23.56 -7.13 0.74
CA ILE A 39 -24.02 -6.54 -0.53
C ILE A 39 -25.32 -5.79 -0.31
N ASN A 40 -26.30 -6.39 0.39
CA ASN A 40 -27.55 -5.72 0.70
C ASN A 40 -27.35 -4.46 1.55
N GLN A 41 -26.46 -4.48 2.55
CA GLN A 41 -26.13 -3.31 3.37
C GLN A 41 -25.53 -2.15 2.56
N ASN A 42 -24.72 -2.45 1.53
CA ASN A 42 -24.06 -1.42 0.72
C ASN A 42 -24.90 -0.96 -0.47
N PHE A 43 -25.66 -1.84 -1.09
CA PHE A 43 -26.38 -1.57 -2.34
C PHE A 43 -27.90 -1.50 -2.20
N ASN A 44 -28.45 -1.87 -1.03
CA ASN A 44 -29.89 -1.94 -0.77
C ASN A 44 -30.64 -2.77 -1.85
N ALA A 45 -30.39 -4.08 -1.83
CA ALA A 45 -30.87 -5.01 -2.86
C ALA A 45 -32.39 -5.29 -2.83
N SER A 46 -33.10 -4.95 -1.72
CA SER A 46 -34.53 -5.17 -1.60
C SER A 46 -35.32 -4.44 -2.69
N GLY A 47 -36.17 -5.15 -3.41
CA GLY A 47 -36.96 -4.64 -4.54
C GLY A 47 -36.17 -4.42 -5.83
N LYS A 48 -34.87 -4.76 -5.87
CA LYS A 48 -34.01 -4.63 -7.06
C LYS A 48 -33.88 -5.95 -7.80
N ARG A 49 -33.62 -5.83 -9.12
CA ARG A 49 -33.26 -6.97 -9.97
C ARG A 49 -31.76 -7.27 -9.83
N VAL A 50 -31.42 -8.48 -9.42
CA VAL A 50 -30.04 -8.92 -9.15
C VAL A 50 -29.72 -10.09 -10.05
N LEU A 51 -28.59 -10.00 -10.78
CA LEU A 51 -28.00 -11.12 -11.52
C LEU A 51 -26.81 -11.66 -10.77
N VAL A 52 -26.78 -12.97 -10.49
CA VAL A 52 -25.60 -13.64 -9.89
C VAL A 52 -24.97 -14.57 -10.94
N ALA A 53 -23.77 -14.24 -11.39
CA ALA A 53 -22.99 -15.05 -12.30
C ALA A 53 -22.19 -16.09 -11.52
N CYS A 54 -22.64 -17.35 -11.56
CA CYS A 54 -22.08 -18.43 -10.77
C CYS A 54 -21.14 -19.31 -11.62
N GLY A 55 -19.88 -19.46 -11.18
CA GLY A 55 -18.96 -20.43 -11.74
C GLY A 55 -19.32 -21.87 -11.36
N ASN A 56 -18.63 -22.84 -11.95
CA ASN A 56 -18.87 -24.26 -11.70
C ASN A 56 -18.08 -24.83 -10.49
N GLY A 57 -17.31 -23.99 -9.78
CA GLY A 57 -16.52 -24.34 -8.60
C GLY A 57 -17.16 -23.89 -7.29
N ASN A 58 -16.35 -23.83 -6.21
CA ASN A 58 -16.81 -23.44 -4.87
C ASN A 58 -17.27 -21.98 -4.80
N ASN A 59 -16.61 -21.05 -5.52
CA ASN A 59 -17.06 -19.66 -5.56
C ASN A 59 -18.49 -19.53 -6.13
N GLY A 60 -18.82 -20.32 -7.16
CA GLY A 60 -20.20 -20.43 -7.65
C GLY A 60 -21.16 -20.96 -6.56
N GLY A 61 -20.68 -21.89 -5.72
CA GLY A 61 -21.42 -22.36 -4.55
C GLY A 61 -21.75 -21.25 -3.55
N ASP A 62 -20.79 -20.38 -3.24
CA ASP A 62 -21.01 -19.17 -2.43
C ASP A 62 -22.04 -18.24 -3.12
N GLY A 63 -21.97 -18.14 -4.48
CA GLY A 63 -22.92 -17.40 -5.29
C GLY A 63 -24.36 -17.95 -5.20
N PHE A 64 -24.54 -19.27 -5.20
CA PHE A 64 -25.88 -19.89 -5.02
C PHE A 64 -26.46 -19.59 -3.65
N VAL A 65 -25.66 -19.71 -2.59
CA VAL A 65 -26.11 -19.33 -1.24
C VAL A 65 -26.47 -17.85 -1.17
N ALA A 66 -25.64 -16.99 -1.78
CA ALA A 66 -25.89 -15.55 -1.82
C ALA A 66 -27.18 -15.19 -2.58
N ALA A 67 -27.44 -15.87 -3.72
CA ALA A 67 -28.67 -15.71 -4.50
C ALA A 67 -29.92 -16.03 -3.66
N GLY A 68 -29.92 -17.18 -2.99
CA GLY A 68 -31.01 -17.57 -2.09
C GLY A 68 -31.23 -16.55 -0.97
N ARG A 69 -30.15 -16.09 -0.33
CA ARG A 69 -30.21 -15.10 0.76
C ARG A 69 -30.71 -13.73 0.29
N LEU A 70 -30.28 -13.24 -0.87
CA LEU A 70 -30.78 -11.99 -1.45
C LEU A 70 -32.26 -12.06 -1.77
N LYS A 71 -32.74 -13.21 -2.25
CA LYS A 71 -34.16 -13.47 -2.44
C LYS A 71 -34.95 -13.36 -1.14
N GLU A 72 -34.45 -13.95 -0.04
CA GLU A 72 -35.05 -13.81 1.30
C GLU A 72 -35.09 -12.35 1.76
N LEU A 73 -34.09 -11.54 1.36
CA LEU A 73 -34.00 -10.11 1.66
C LEU A 73 -34.89 -9.24 0.76
N GLY A 74 -35.67 -9.85 -0.16
CA GLY A 74 -36.67 -9.17 -0.97
C GLY A 74 -36.16 -8.70 -2.35
N ALA A 75 -35.02 -9.20 -2.81
CA ALA A 75 -34.56 -8.96 -4.17
C ALA A 75 -35.27 -9.87 -5.20
N GLU A 76 -35.35 -9.44 -6.46
CA GLU A 76 -35.68 -10.27 -7.61
C GLU A 76 -34.38 -10.83 -8.18
N VAL A 77 -34.15 -12.14 -7.98
CA VAL A 77 -32.83 -12.75 -8.25
C VAL A 77 -32.91 -13.73 -9.41
N ASP A 78 -32.03 -13.51 -10.35
CA ASP A 78 -31.71 -14.46 -11.44
C ASP A 78 -30.26 -14.94 -11.31
N ILE A 79 -29.99 -16.20 -11.67
CA ILE A 79 -28.64 -16.75 -11.78
C ILE A 79 -28.30 -17.04 -13.24
N ILE A 80 -27.02 -16.95 -13.57
CA ILE A 80 -26.48 -17.37 -14.85
C ILE A 80 -25.25 -18.25 -14.65
N LEU A 81 -25.13 -19.31 -15.43
CA LEU A 81 -24.09 -20.34 -15.34
C LEU A 81 -23.17 -20.32 -16.56
N PRO A 82 -22.24 -19.33 -16.67
CA PRO A 82 -21.41 -19.16 -17.87
C PRO A 82 -20.45 -20.34 -18.12
N MET A 83 -20.24 -21.19 -17.11
CA MET A 83 -19.38 -22.38 -17.18
C MET A 83 -20.16 -23.68 -17.08
N GLY A 84 -21.50 -23.63 -17.22
CA GLY A 84 -22.40 -24.75 -17.04
C GLY A 84 -22.59 -25.18 -15.59
N ALA A 85 -23.22 -26.32 -15.37
CA ALA A 85 -23.63 -26.80 -14.05
C ALA A 85 -22.45 -26.94 -13.05
N PRO A 86 -22.72 -26.82 -11.73
CA PRO A 86 -21.70 -26.95 -10.71
C PRO A 86 -21.03 -28.33 -10.70
N ARG A 87 -19.71 -28.35 -10.46
CA ARG A 87 -18.90 -29.59 -10.48
C ARG A 87 -18.51 -30.07 -9.08
N THR A 88 -18.58 -29.21 -8.05
CA THR A 88 -18.29 -29.63 -6.68
C THR A 88 -19.56 -30.05 -5.97
N GLU A 89 -19.46 -31.04 -5.09
CA GLU A 89 -20.61 -31.60 -4.37
C GLU A 89 -21.37 -30.54 -3.56
N ASN A 90 -20.64 -29.66 -2.85
CA ASN A 90 -21.23 -28.59 -2.06
C ASN A 90 -21.96 -27.55 -2.94
N ALA A 91 -21.35 -27.13 -4.07
CA ALA A 91 -22.00 -26.19 -4.98
C ALA A 91 -23.26 -26.82 -5.61
N ALA A 92 -23.22 -28.08 -6.01
CA ALA A 92 -24.37 -28.80 -6.54
C ALA A 92 -25.52 -28.95 -5.53
N TYR A 93 -25.17 -29.15 -4.25
CA TYR A 93 -26.14 -29.18 -3.15
C TYR A 93 -26.91 -27.86 -3.04
N TYR A 94 -26.19 -26.71 -2.97
CA TYR A 94 -26.86 -25.41 -2.86
C TYR A 94 -27.59 -24.99 -4.13
N TYR A 95 -27.08 -25.33 -5.31
CA TYR A 95 -27.78 -25.12 -6.58
C TYR A 95 -29.13 -25.85 -6.61
N SER A 96 -29.15 -27.16 -6.26
CA SER A 96 -30.37 -27.93 -6.24
C SER A 96 -31.40 -27.51 -5.19
N GLY A 97 -30.95 -26.80 -4.15
CA GLY A 97 -31.79 -26.27 -3.09
C GLY A 97 -32.35 -24.86 -3.36
N LEU A 98 -32.01 -24.22 -4.49
CA LEU A 98 -32.50 -22.89 -4.81
C LEU A 98 -34.01 -22.89 -5.07
N CYS A 99 -34.73 -22.05 -4.33
CA CYS A 99 -36.18 -21.89 -4.50
C CYS A 99 -36.50 -20.44 -4.89
N GLY A 100 -37.32 -20.28 -5.92
CA GLY A 100 -37.80 -18.95 -6.37
C GLY A 100 -36.72 -18.04 -6.98
N VAL A 101 -35.60 -18.62 -7.39
CA VAL A 101 -34.52 -17.98 -8.19
C VAL A 101 -34.61 -18.56 -9.60
N SER A 102 -34.58 -17.72 -10.61
CA SER A 102 -34.66 -18.13 -12.01
C SER A 102 -33.24 -18.31 -12.58
N GLU A 103 -33.05 -19.33 -13.42
CA GLU A 103 -31.84 -19.45 -14.24
C GLU A 103 -32.10 -18.83 -15.61
N VAL A 104 -31.20 -17.95 -16.02
CA VAL A 104 -31.25 -17.26 -17.32
C VAL A 104 -30.06 -17.62 -18.20
N SER A 105 -30.25 -17.57 -19.52
CA SER A 105 -29.21 -17.88 -20.50
C SER A 105 -28.40 -16.67 -20.94
N GLU A 106 -28.91 -15.46 -20.71
CA GLU A 106 -28.29 -14.20 -21.14
C GLU A 106 -28.38 -13.13 -20.07
N ALA A 107 -27.36 -12.27 -19.99
CA ALA A 107 -27.34 -11.09 -19.12
C ALA A 107 -28.02 -9.91 -19.82
N GLU A 108 -29.27 -9.62 -19.46
CA GLU A 108 -30.03 -8.48 -19.96
C GLU A 108 -29.52 -7.14 -19.41
N ASN A 109 -29.94 -6.02 -20.02
CA ASN A 109 -29.56 -4.67 -19.58
C ASN A 109 -30.39 -4.14 -18.39
N SER A 110 -31.28 -4.91 -17.82
CA SER A 110 -32.31 -4.48 -16.87
C SER A 110 -31.99 -4.82 -15.40
N TYR A 111 -30.78 -5.26 -15.10
CA TYR A 111 -30.34 -5.55 -13.73
C TYR A 111 -29.83 -4.28 -13.04
N ASP A 112 -30.21 -4.09 -11.78
CA ASP A 112 -29.71 -3.04 -10.90
C ASP A 112 -28.36 -3.42 -10.24
N ILE A 113 -28.17 -4.72 -10.00
CA ILE A 113 -26.99 -5.27 -9.34
C ILE A 113 -26.53 -6.52 -10.09
N VAL A 114 -25.22 -6.58 -10.36
CA VAL A 114 -24.54 -7.77 -10.91
C VAL A 114 -23.54 -8.27 -9.90
N ILE A 115 -23.59 -9.59 -9.62
CA ILE A 115 -22.71 -10.26 -8.68
C ILE A 115 -21.84 -11.27 -9.41
N ASP A 116 -20.54 -11.08 -9.33
CA ASP A 116 -19.53 -12.01 -9.82
C ASP A 116 -19.21 -13.05 -8.74
N ALA A 117 -19.57 -14.29 -9.02
CA ALA A 117 -19.22 -15.48 -8.27
C ALA A 117 -18.62 -16.56 -9.20
N ILE A 118 -17.92 -16.15 -10.29
CA ILE A 118 -17.38 -17.07 -11.28
C ILE A 118 -16.09 -17.72 -10.77
N PHE A 119 -15.07 -16.89 -10.45
CA PHE A 119 -13.78 -17.36 -9.95
C PHE A 119 -13.45 -16.69 -8.61
N GLY A 120 -12.87 -17.44 -7.68
CA GLY A 120 -12.28 -16.95 -6.44
C GLY A 120 -10.77 -17.25 -6.38
N ILE A 121 -10.23 -17.55 -5.20
CA ILE A 121 -8.81 -17.89 -4.99
C ILE A 121 -8.30 -19.04 -5.86
N GLY A 122 -9.19 -19.82 -6.47
CA GLY A 122 -8.84 -20.94 -7.34
C GLY A 122 -8.19 -20.56 -8.66
N LEU A 123 -8.42 -19.35 -9.16
CA LEU A 123 -7.92 -18.89 -10.44
C LEU A 123 -6.38 -18.87 -10.45
N ASN A 124 -5.77 -19.38 -11.52
CA ASN A 124 -4.32 -19.47 -11.68
C ASN A 124 -3.80 -19.15 -13.09
N ARG A 125 -4.67 -18.64 -13.95
CA ARG A 125 -4.36 -18.25 -15.34
C ARG A 125 -5.24 -17.11 -15.80
N ALA A 126 -4.82 -16.43 -16.86
CA ALA A 126 -5.61 -15.41 -17.55
C ALA A 126 -6.98 -15.95 -18.01
N VAL A 127 -8.00 -15.12 -17.93
CA VAL A 127 -9.34 -15.42 -18.44
C VAL A 127 -9.42 -15.04 -19.90
N SER A 128 -9.83 -15.99 -20.76
CA SER A 128 -9.90 -15.82 -22.21
C SER A 128 -11.10 -16.55 -22.82
N GLY A 129 -11.36 -16.32 -24.10
CA GLY A 129 -12.46 -16.96 -24.84
C GLY A 129 -13.84 -16.50 -24.38
N GLU A 130 -14.84 -17.36 -24.48
CA GLU A 130 -16.26 -17.05 -24.18
C GLU A 130 -16.47 -16.47 -22.77
N ILE A 131 -15.70 -16.93 -21.78
CA ILE A 131 -15.80 -16.41 -20.42
C ILE A 131 -15.24 -14.98 -20.33
N ALA A 132 -14.22 -14.64 -21.11
CA ALA A 132 -13.73 -13.27 -21.19
C ALA A 132 -14.78 -12.34 -21.79
N GLU A 133 -15.38 -12.72 -22.90
CA GLU A 133 -16.46 -11.96 -23.54
C GLU A 133 -17.66 -11.78 -22.60
N PHE A 134 -17.98 -12.82 -21.83
CA PHE A 134 -19.04 -12.75 -20.82
C PHE A 134 -18.72 -11.78 -19.70
N ILE A 135 -17.50 -11.78 -19.15
CA ILE A 135 -17.06 -10.82 -18.12
C ILE A 135 -17.11 -9.38 -18.68
N GLU A 136 -16.67 -9.15 -19.92
CA GLU A 136 -16.75 -7.85 -20.57
C GLU A 136 -18.21 -7.40 -20.75
N ARG A 137 -19.09 -8.34 -21.06
CA ARG A 137 -20.55 -8.09 -21.10
C ARG A 137 -21.07 -7.65 -19.76
N LEU A 138 -20.71 -8.35 -18.64
CA LEU A 138 -21.13 -7.95 -17.30
C LEU A 138 -20.59 -6.55 -16.93
N ASN A 139 -19.34 -6.23 -17.28
CA ASN A 139 -18.76 -4.91 -17.05
C ASN A 139 -19.47 -3.78 -17.83
N SER A 140 -20.08 -4.10 -18.97
CA SER A 140 -20.81 -3.15 -19.82
C SER A 140 -22.22 -2.81 -19.34
N LEU A 141 -22.75 -3.55 -18.37
CA LEU A 141 -24.09 -3.30 -17.81
C LEU A 141 -24.09 -2.04 -16.94
N ASP A 142 -25.13 -1.23 -17.05
CA ASP A 142 -25.34 -0.06 -16.17
C ASP A 142 -25.95 -0.53 -14.83
N ALA A 143 -25.12 -1.18 -14.04
CA ALA A 143 -25.49 -1.81 -12.79
C ALA A 143 -24.40 -1.62 -11.72
N LEU A 144 -24.77 -1.67 -10.43
CA LEU A 144 -23.80 -1.80 -9.34
C LEU A 144 -23.19 -3.20 -9.39
N ARG A 145 -21.87 -3.30 -9.24
CA ARG A 145 -21.12 -4.55 -9.40
C ARG A 145 -20.49 -5.00 -8.09
N ALA A 146 -20.82 -6.20 -7.67
CA ALA A 146 -20.18 -6.84 -6.52
C ALA A 146 -19.41 -8.10 -6.93
N ALA A 147 -18.28 -8.38 -6.27
CA ALA A 147 -17.57 -9.63 -6.42
C ALA A 147 -17.58 -10.41 -5.11
N ILE A 148 -17.76 -11.71 -5.20
CA ILE A 148 -17.63 -12.67 -4.10
C ILE A 148 -16.21 -13.23 -4.11
N ASP A 149 -15.52 -13.12 -3.00
CA ASP A 149 -14.16 -13.56 -2.72
C ASP A 149 -13.09 -12.70 -3.41
N ILE A 150 -12.93 -12.76 -4.71
CA ILE A 150 -11.99 -11.96 -5.53
C ILE A 150 -12.68 -11.70 -6.89
N PRO A 151 -12.56 -10.50 -7.48
CA PRO A 151 -13.07 -10.25 -8.82
C PRO A 151 -12.47 -11.23 -9.83
N SER A 152 -13.31 -11.84 -10.65
CA SER A 152 -12.89 -12.82 -11.66
C SER A 152 -11.90 -12.20 -12.64
N GLY A 153 -10.78 -12.87 -12.85
CA GLY A 153 -9.65 -12.37 -13.65
C GLY A 153 -8.44 -11.92 -12.82
N VAL A 154 -8.63 -11.59 -11.54
CA VAL A 154 -7.53 -11.22 -10.62
C VAL A 154 -6.91 -12.45 -9.96
N LEU A 155 -5.58 -12.57 -9.99
CA LEU A 155 -4.85 -13.65 -9.30
C LEU A 155 -4.61 -13.30 -7.82
N CYS A 156 -4.97 -14.22 -6.93
CA CYS A 156 -4.97 -14.02 -5.47
C CYS A 156 -3.65 -13.50 -4.91
N ASP A 157 -2.52 -14.16 -5.20
CA ASP A 157 -1.26 -13.93 -4.53
C ASP A 157 -0.40 -12.84 -5.20
N SER A 158 -0.53 -12.67 -6.51
CA SER A 158 0.23 -11.68 -7.30
C SER A 158 -0.52 -10.39 -7.56
N GLY A 159 -1.85 -10.39 -7.44
CA GLY A 159 -2.69 -9.28 -7.91
C GLY A 159 -2.67 -9.10 -9.42
N TYR A 160 -2.01 -9.99 -10.14
CA TYR A 160 -1.88 -9.88 -11.59
C TYR A 160 -3.23 -10.12 -12.27
N ALA A 161 -3.54 -9.29 -13.23
CA ALA A 161 -4.81 -9.28 -13.95
C ALA A 161 -4.52 -9.30 -15.45
N ASP A 162 -4.38 -10.49 -16.04
CA ASP A 162 -4.13 -10.70 -17.47
C ASP A 162 -5.38 -11.28 -18.13
N GLY A 163 -5.83 -10.67 -19.23
CA GLY A 163 -7.08 -11.02 -19.90
C GLY A 163 -8.27 -10.21 -19.37
N ALA A 164 -9.49 -10.77 -19.48
CA ALA A 164 -10.70 -10.11 -19.01
C ALA A 164 -10.80 -10.15 -17.47
N VAL A 165 -11.14 -9.03 -16.89
CA VAL A 165 -11.28 -8.84 -15.43
C VAL A 165 -12.62 -8.20 -15.11
N PHE A 166 -13.31 -8.73 -14.12
CA PHE A 166 -14.53 -8.11 -13.61
C PHE A 166 -14.19 -6.87 -12.77
N CYS A 167 -14.83 -5.74 -13.07
CA CYS A 167 -14.62 -4.46 -12.39
C CYS A 167 -15.67 -4.28 -11.29
N ALA A 168 -15.34 -4.63 -10.06
CA ALA A 168 -16.25 -4.51 -8.93
C ALA A 168 -16.29 -3.10 -8.33
N ASP A 169 -17.45 -2.66 -7.87
CA ASP A 169 -17.62 -1.49 -6.99
C ASP A 169 -17.49 -1.91 -5.51
N LEU A 170 -17.79 -3.19 -5.22
CA LEU A 170 -17.68 -3.81 -3.90
C LEU A 170 -17.14 -5.23 -4.03
N THR A 171 -16.12 -5.60 -3.26
CA THR A 171 -15.69 -6.99 -3.12
C THR A 171 -15.89 -7.45 -1.68
N VAL A 172 -16.60 -8.57 -1.51
CA VAL A 172 -16.75 -9.23 -0.20
C VAL A 172 -15.86 -10.45 -0.18
N THR A 173 -14.81 -10.39 0.63
CA THR A 173 -13.84 -11.47 0.80
C THR A 173 -13.93 -12.07 2.20
N PHE A 174 -13.34 -13.25 2.42
CA PHE A 174 -13.52 -14.02 3.65
C PHE A 174 -12.21 -14.26 4.38
N ILE A 175 -12.29 -14.45 5.71
CA ILE A 175 -11.20 -14.80 6.63
C ILE A 175 -10.21 -13.66 6.84
N ALA A 176 -9.60 -13.15 5.76
CA ALA A 176 -8.60 -12.09 5.81
C ALA A 176 -8.47 -11.39 4.45
N LEU A 177 -7.75 -10.27 4.41
CA LEU A 177 -7.32 -9.68 3.16
C LEU A 177 -6.40 -10.63 2.39
N LYS A 178 -6.39 -10.52 1.07
CA LYS A 178 -5.51 -11.25 0.17
C LYS A 178 -4.52 -10.28 -0.48
N PRO A 179 -3.34 -10.73 -0.91
CA PRO A 179 -2.34 -9.84 -1.53
C PRO A 179 -2.90 -9.03 -2.71
N CYS A 180 -3.77 -9.61 -3.52
CA CYS A 180 -4.37 -8.94 -4.69
C CYS A 180 -5.10 -7.63 -4.36
N PHE A 181 -5.67 -7.48 -3.17
CA PHE A 181 -6.36 -6.24 -2.77
C PHE A 181 -5.39 -5.10 -2.44
N LEU A 182 -4.11 -5.42 -2.25
CA LEU A 182 -3.07 -4.49 -1.84
C LEU A 182 -2.01 -4.25 -2.93
N LEU A 183 -2.02 -5.06 -3.98
CA LEU A 183 -1.10 -4.92 -5.11
C LEU A 183 -1.76 -4.05 -6.19
N PRO A 184 -0.99 -3.17 -6.88
CA PRO A 184 -1.54 -2.08 -7.68
C PRO A 184 -2.57 -2.54 -8.72
N GLU A 185 -2.21 -3.54 -9.52
CA GLU A 185 -3.03 -3.99 -10.64
C GLU A 185 -4.35 -4.62 -10.16
N GLY A 186 -4.28 -5.52 -9.17
CA GLY A 186 -5.48 -6.17 -8.62
C GLY A 186 -6.39 -5.21 -7.86
N SER A 187 -5.82 -4.25 -7.13
CA SER A 187 -6.60 -3.29 -6.34
C SER A 187 -7.49 -2.38 -7.20
N ASP A 188 -7.10 -2.11 -8.45
CA ASP A 188 -7.88 -1.27 -9.37
C ASP A 188 -9.23 -1.89 -9.77
N TYR A 189 -9.38 -3.22 -9.64
CA TYR A 189 -10.59 -3.95 -10.00
C TYR A 189 -11.49 -4.32 -8.82
N CYS A 190 -11.00 -4.15 -7.58
CA CYS A 190 -11.68 -4.67 -6.40
C CYS A 190 -12.72 -3.73 -5.78
N GLY A 191 -12.71 -2.46 -6.15
CA GLY A 191 -13.56 -1.45 -5.53
C GLY A 191 -13.40 -1.41 -3.99
N LYS A 192 -14.47 -1.14 -3.27
CA LYS A 192 -14.47 -1.21 -1.81
C LYS A 192 -14.36 -2.66 -1.35
N THR A 193 -13.26 -3.04 -0.70
CA THR A 193 -13.07 -4.40 -0.17
C THR A 193 -13.55 -4.51 1.28
N VAL A 194 -14.37 -5.51 1.57
CA VAL A 194 -14.89 -5.84 2.90
C VAL A 194 -14.52 -7.27 3.25
N VAL A 195 -13.84 -7.48 4.38
CA VAL A 195 -13.54 -8.81 4.90
C VAL A 195 -14.70 -9.24 5.80
N ALA A 196 -15.40 -10.30 5.38
CA ALA A 196 -16.49 -10.90 6.15
C ALA A 196 -15.95 -11.95 7.12
N ASP A 197 -16.40 -11.91 8.36
CA ASP A 197 -16.12 -12.96 9.33
C ASP A 197 -17.07 -14.15 9.08
N ILE A 198 -16.49 -15.30 8.81
CA ILE A 198 -17.20 -16.59 8.62
C ILE A 198 -16.87 -17.60 9.73
N GLY A 199 -16.30 -17.14 10.85
CA GLY A 199 -15.95 -17.95 12.02
C GLY A 199 -14.64 -18.74 11.88
N VAL A 200 -13.86 -18.55 10.82
CA VAL A 200 -12.57 -19.21 10.58
C VAL A 200 -11.43 -18.41 11.19
N THR A 201 -10.65 -19.03 12.06
CA THR A 201 -9.42 -18.41 12.60
C THR A 201 -8.25 -18.69 11.67
N PRO A 202 -7.53 -17.65 11.21
CA PRO A 202 -6.32 -17.81 10.41
C PRO A 202 -5.24 -18.64 11.11
N VAL A 203 -4.59 -19.57 10.39
CA VAL A 203 -3.47 -20.37 10.93
C VAL A 203 -2.10 -19.69 10.81
N GLY A 204 -2.05 -18.44 10.38
CA GLY A 204 -0.87 -17.63 10.20
C GLY A 204 -1.16 -16.46 9.26
N TYR A 205 -0.12 -15.76 8.88
CA TYR A 205 -0.18 -14.68 7.89
C TYR A 205 1.13 -14.63 7.08
N GLU A 206 1.06 -14.11 5.88
CA GLU A 206 2.23 -13.83 5.04
C GLU A 206 2.67 -12.38 5.19
N TYR A 207 1.70 -11.46 5.26
CA TYR A 207 1.92 -10.02 5.41
C TYR A 207 0.95 -9.45 6.44
N LEU A 208 1.21 -8.20 6.86
CA LEU A 208 0.33 -7.43 7.73
C LEU A 208 0.02 -6.07 7.09
N THR A 209 -1.14 -5.50 7.38
CA THR A 209 -1.36 -4.07 7.12
C THR A 209 -0.82 -3.24 8.28
N ILE A 210 -0.39 -2.02 7.97
CA ILE A 210 0.04 -1.08 9.00
C ILE A 210 -1.22 -0.55 9.71
N GLU A 211 -1.24 -0.65 11.02
CA GLU A 211 -2.28 -0.08 11.86
C GLU A 211 -1.91 1.33 12.29
N ARG A 212 -2.92 2.09 12.75
CA ARG A 212 -2.69 3.43 13.26
C ARG A 212 -1.65 3.41 14.39
N PRO A 213 -0.53 4.14 14.25
CA PRO A 213 0.50 4.14 15.27
C PRO A 213 0.00 4.79 16.57
N GLU A 214 0.36 4.20 17.68
CA GLU A 214 0.13 4.80 19.00
C GLU A 214 1.30 5.71 19.36
N PHE A 215 1.00 6.97 19.63
CA PHE A 215 1.99 7.92 20.08
C PHE A 215 1.95 8.07 21.60
N LYS A 216 3.10 7.88 22.24
CA LYS A 216 3.22 8.11 23.68
C LYS A 216 2.91 9.59 24.02
N LYS A 217 2.09 9.80 25.03
CA LYS A 217 1.81 11.16 25.53
C LYS A 217 3.12 11.83 25.95
N ARG A 218 3.33 13.06 25.49
CA ARG A 218 4.49 13.87 25.87
C ARG A 218 4.43 14.20 27.35
N LYS A 219 5.55 14.02 28.06
CA LYS A 219 5.64 14.39 29.46
C LYS A 219 5.62 15.91 29.62
N HIS A 220 5.00 16.42 30.69
CA HIS A 220 4.95 17.86 30.95
C HIS A 220 6.36 18.46 31.05
N ASN A 221 7.26 17.79 31.76
CA ASN A 221 8.67 18.21 31.88
C ASN A 221 9.47 17.66 30.66
N SER A 222 9.33 18.29 29.49
CA SER A 222 10.05 17.99 28.27
C SER A 222 10.68 19.25 27.69
N HIS A 223 11.79 19.08 26.99
CA HIS A 223 12.47 20.15 26.26
C HIS A 223 12.78 19.70 24.81
N LYS A 224 13.19 20.63 23.93
CA LYS A 224 13.46 20.36 22.53
C LYS A 224 14.42 19.15 22.31
N GLY A 225 15.44 19.00 23.16
CA GLY A 225 16.36 17.85 23.07
C GLY A 225 15.74 16.49 23.38
N THR A 226 14.59 16.45 24.11
CA THR A 226 13.89 15.21 24.43
C THR A 226 13.35 14.51 23.16
N PHE A 227 13.02 15.30 22.13
CA PHE A 227 12.45 14.81 20.88
C PHE A 227 13.47 14.70 19.74
N GLY A 228 14.76 14.77 20.09
CA GLY A 228 15.88 14.57 19.18
C GLY A 228 16.16 15.73 18.23
N THR A 229 17.22 15.53 17.45
CA THR A 229 17.69 16.51 16.44
C THR A 229 17.85 15.78 15.11
N ALA A 230 17.15 16.22 14.07
CA ALA A 230 17.30 15.75 12.70
C ALA A 230 18.34 16.62 11.96
N LEU A 231 19.24 15.98 11.23
CA LEU A 231 20.08 16.65 10.23
C LEU A 231 19.50 16.37 8.86
N LEU A 232 19.16 17.41 8.11
CA LEU A 232 18.72 17.33 6.74
C LEU A 232 19.83 17.80 5.81
N ILE A 233 20.25 16.94 4.87
CA ILE A 233 21.16 17.29 3.78
C ILE A 233 20.29 17.21 2.52
N CYS A 234 19.61 18.33 2.23
CA CYS A 234 18.54 18.42 1.23
C CYS A 234 18.56 19.75 0.51
N GLY A 235 18.08 19.76 -0.73
CA GLY A 235 17.96 20.98 -1.53
C GLY A 235 19.24 21.38 -2.25
N SER A 236 19.05 21.88 -3.45
CA SER A 236 20.09 22.45 -4.33
C SER A 236 19.52 23.67 -5.04
N TYR A 237 20.36 24.39 -5.79
CA TYR A 237 19.89 25.47 -6.65
C TYR A 237 18.85 24.96 -7.64
N GLY A 238 17.65 25.52 -7.60
CA GLY A 238 16.49 25.08 -8.37
C GLY A 238 15.57 24.07 -7.67
N MET A 239 16.00 23.43 -6.57
CA MET A 239 15.22 22.45 -5.80
C MET A 239 15.11 22.77 -4.30
N ALA A 240 15.08 24.06 -3.96
CA ALA A 240 14.92 24.52 -2.56
C ALA A 240 13.61 24.03 -1.91
N GLY A 241 12.54 23.87 -2.72
CA GLY A 241 11.23 23.40 -2.26
C GLY A 241 11.26 22.03 -1.61
N ALA A 242 12.08 21.10 -2.11
CA ALA A 242 12.24 19.77 -1.53
C ALA A 242 12.79 19.84 -0.09
N ALA A 243 13.82 20.68 0.14
CA ALA A 243 14.35 20.90 1.49
C ALA A 243 13.31 21.53 2.42
N VAL A 244 12.50 22.47 1.93
CA VAL A 244 11.41 23.11 2.69
C VAL A 244 10.37 22.10 3.12
N LEU A 245 9.88 21.26 2.17
CA LEU A 245 8.86 20.24 2.44
C LEU A 245 9.36 19.19 3.43
N ALA A 246 10.59 18.69 3.25
CA ALA A 246 11.21 17.75 4.18
C ALA A 246 11.37 18.35 5.59
N ALA A 247 11.84 19.59 5.70
CA ALA A 247 12.01 20.25 6.99
C ALA A 247 10.67 20.52 7.70
N ARG A 248 9.66 20.99 6.98
CA ARG A 248 8.32 21.22 7.53
C ARG A 248 7.65 19.91 7.91
N GLY A 249 7.76 18.85 7.08
CA GLY A 249 7.29 17.51 7.40
C GLY A 249 7.92 16.98 8.69
N ALA A 250 9.23 17.14 8.87
CA ALA A 250 9.92 16.75 10.09
C ALA A 250 9.43 17.53 11.32
N LEU A 251 9.32 18.86 11.22
CA LEU A 251 8.87 19.72 12.32
C LEU A 251 7.43 19.41 12.75
N ARG A 252 6.52 19.30 11.81
CA ARG A 252 5.10 18.99 12.08
C ARG A 252 4.90 17.59 12.68
N SER A 253 5.79 16.64 12.36
CA SER A 253 5.77 15.30 12.96
C SER A 253 6.41 15.22 14.33
N GLY A 254 6.91 16.34 14.87
CA GLY A 254 7.22 16.49 16.28
C GLY A 254 8.68 16.32 16.69
N VAL A 255 9.65 16.31 15.78
CA VAL A 255 11.08 16.40 16.13
C VAL A 255 11.38 17.68 16.90
N GLY A 256 12.31 17.62 17.85
CA GLY A 256 12.62 18.77 18.69
C GLY A 256 13.45 19.86 18.00
N ILE A 257 14.37 19.46 17.12
CA ILE A 257 15.26 20.38 16.39
C ILE A 257 15.46 19.84 14.98
N VAL A 258 15.33 20.71 13.99
CA VAL A 258 15.79 20.46 12.61
C VAL A 258 17.04 21.30 12.37
N LYS A 259 18.14 20.64 11.96
CA LYS A 259 19.33 21.27 11.40
C LYS A 259 19.36 20.98 9.90
N SER A 260 19.50 21.99 9.06
CA SER A 260 19.51 21.84 7.61
C SER A 260 20.83 22.32 7.02
N VAL A 261 21.53 21.44 6.32
CA VAL A 261 22.66 21.80 5.45
C VAL A 261 22.06 22.44 4.21
N ILE A 262 22.36 23.72 3.97
CA ILE A 262 21.72 24.52 2.93
C ILE A 262 22.79 25.22 2.08
N CYS A 263 22.73 25.06 0.75
CA CYS A 263 23.53 25.84 -0.18
C CYS A 263 23.31 27.35 0.01
N ARG A 264 24.37 28.15 -0.08
CA ARG A 264 24.26 29.59 0.09
C ARG A 264 23.27 30.26 -0.83
N ASP A 265 23.13 29.73 -2.06
CA ASP A 265 22.25 30.30 -3.09
C ASP A 265 20.77 30.18 -2.77
N ILE A 266 20.38 29.17 -1.97
CA ILE A 266 18.98 28.94 -1.57
C ILE A 266 18.71 29.33 -0.10
N TYR A 267 19.72 29.84 0.61
CA TYR A 267 19.64 30.13 2.04
C TYR A 267 18.50 31.08 2.41
N GLN A 268 18.38 32.22 1.70
CA GLN A 268 17.35 33.22 2.00
C GLN A 268 15.93 32.67 1.80
N GLY A 269 15.70 31.98 0.69
CA GLY A 269 14.40 31.35 0.39
C GLY A 269 14.04 30.29 1.43
N PHE A 270 15.00 29.46 1.80
CA PHE A 270 14.76 28.41 2.79
C PHE A 270 14.45 28.96 4.16
N THR A 271 15.27 29.95 4.68
CA THR A 271 15.04 30.54 6.00
C THR A 271 13.73 31.31 6.10
N ALA A 272 13.29 31.94 5.01
CA ALA A 272 11.97 32.58 4.95
C ALA A 272 10.82 31.60 5.04
N ALA A 273 10.98 30.38 4.45
CA ALA A 273 9.96 29.35 4.42
C ALA A 273 9.94 28.44 5.68
N VAL A 274 11.08 28.28 6.37
CA VAL A 274 11.24 27.41 7.56
C VAL A 274 12.06 28.16 8.64
N PRO A 275 11.50 29.18 9.29
CA PRO A 275 12.20 29.95 10.30
C PRO A 275 12.57 29.15 11.55
N GLU A 276 11.92 28.02 11.81
CA GLU A 276 12.19 27.14 12.95
C GLU A 276 13.44 26.25 12.76
N ALA A 277 13.96 26.12 11.53
CA ALA A 277 15.13 25.30 11.27
C ALA A 277 16.44 26.04 11.56
N VAL A 278 17.40 25.32 12.14
CA VAL A 278 18.78 25.80 12.31
C VAL A 278 19.56 25.52 11.02
N CYS A 279 19.91 26.56 10.28
CA CYS A 279 20.62 26.40 9.02
C CYS A 279 22.14 26.28 9.22
N ILE A 280 22.75 25.39 8.44
CA ILE A 280 24.19 25.22 8.28
C ILE A 280 24.53 25.63 6.84
N PRO A 281 24.85 26.90 6.58
CA PRO A 281 25.14 27.36 5.23
C PRO A 281 26.48 26.80 4.73
N VAL A 282 26.45 26.16 3.57
CA VAL A 282 27.61 25.54 2.92
C VAL A 282 27.84 26.15 1.55
N LYS A 283 29.03 25.91 0.97
CA LYS A 283 29.32 26.31 -0.40
C LYS A 283 28.43 25.58 -1.40
N THR A 284 28.03 26.28 -2.45
CA THR A 284 27.36 25.69 -3.59
C THR A 284 28.41 25.25 -4.62
N SER A 285 28.33 24.02 -5.07
CA SER A 285 29.18 23.51 -6.14
C SER A 285 28.76 24.05 -7.52
N LYS A 286 29.54 23.79 -8.55
CA LYS A 286 29.18 24.18 -9.93
C LYS A 286 27.90 23.51 -10.44
N SER A 287 27.55 22.36 -9.89
CA SER A 287 26.32 21.63 -10.22
C SER A 287 25.07 22.15 -9.49
N GLY A 288 25.23 23.14 -8.59
CA GLY A 288 24.13 23.68 -7.77
C GLY A 288 23.87 22.90 -6.49
N SER A 289 24.54 21.77 -6.27
CA SER A 289 24.43 20.95 -5.05
C SER A 289 25.35 21.52 -3.94
N PRO A 290 25.22 21.08 -2.67
CA PRO A 290 26.24 21.32 -1.66
C PRO A 290 27.59 20.83 -2.14
N ASP A 291 28.65 21.65 -1.95
CA ASP A 291 30.02 21.28 -2.29
C ASP A 291 30.52 20.20 -1.32
N TYR A 292 30.89 19.03 -1.84
CA TYR A 292 31.32 17.89 -1.04
C TYR A 292 32.61 18.15 -0.22
N THR A 293 33.36 19.20 -0.55
CA THR A 293 34.57 19.59 0.19
C THR A 293 34.28 20.43 1.43
N ASP A 294 33.03 20.89 1.64
CA ASP A 294 32.70 21.72 2.81
C ASP A 294 32.56 20.82 4.06
N GLU A 295 33.56 20.86 4.92
CA GLU A 295 33.65 20.04 6.15
C GLU A 295 32.50 20.29 7.13
N LYS A 296 31.73 21.38 7.03
CA LYS A 296 30.55 21.63 7.87
C LYS A 296 29.47 20.56 7.69
N ILE A 297 29.36 19.96 6.49
CA ILE A 297 28.42 18.88 6.19
C ILE A 297 28.67 17.71 7.15
N TYR A 298 29.95 17.35 7.30
CA TYR A 298 30.35 16.13 8.01
C TYR A 298 30.44 16.34 9.52
N THR A 299 30.88 17.52 9.95
CA THR A 299 30.94 17.85 11.40
C THR A 299 29.55 17.92 12.02
N ALA A 300 28.52 18.28 11.24
CA ALA A 300 27.14 18.35 11.69
C ALA A 300 26.58 16.99 12.17
N VAL A 301 27.06 15.88 11.58
CA VAL A 301 26.60 14.50 11.88
C VAL A 301 26.83 14.10 13.34
N ASN A 302 27.89 14.63 13.98
CA ASN A 302 28.28 14.22 15.34
C ASN A 302 27.26 14.60 16.42
N SER A 303 26.42 15.62 16.17
CA SER A 303 25.54 16.24 17.17
C SER A 303 24.04 16.04 16.88
N VAL A 304 23.67 14.96 16.18
CA VAL A 304 22.28 14.72 15.79
C VAL A 304 21.81 13.33 16.14
N SER A 305 20.51 13.11 16.12
CA SER A 305 19.87 11.81 16.41
C SER A 305 19.72 10.94 15.16
N ALA A 306 19.46 11.56 14.01
CA ALA A 306 19.35 10.91 12.71
C ALA A 306 19.66 11.88 11.57
N VAL A 307 19.94 11.33 10.39
CA VAL A 307 20.27 12.07 9.16
C VAL A 307 19.25 11.73 8.09
N LEU A 308 18.74 12.74 7.38
CA LEU A 308 18.01 12.60 6.11
C LEU A 308 18.89 13.18 5.00
N ILE A 309 19.08 12.40 3.93
CA ILE A 309 19.88 12.84 2.78
C ILE A 309 19.17 12.49 1.48
N GLY A 310 19.12 13.43 0.54
CA GLY A 310 18.76 13.16 -0.84
C GLY A 310 17.69 14.07 -1.43
N CYS A 311 16.67 14.48 -0.68
CA CYS A 311 15.54 15.27 -1.18
C CYS A 311 16.05 16.53 -1.93
N GLY A 312 15.91 16.55 -3.26
CA GLY A 312 16.30 17.69 -4.11
C GLY A 312 17.77 18.07 -4.09
N LEU A 313 18.68 17.11 -3.88
CA LEU A 313 20.13 17.38 -3.94
C LEU A 313 20.67 17.47 -5.37
N GLY A 314 19.95 16.88 -6.35
CA GLY A 314 20.43 16.68 -7.70
C GLY A 314 21.28 15.40 -7.84
N ASP A 315 21.13 14.69 -8.96
CA ASP A 315 21.96 13.53 -9.29
C ASP A 315 23.34 13.98 -9.82
N THR A 316 24.21 14.35 -8.91
CA THR A 316 25.54 14.93 -9.20
C THR A 316 26.67 14.11 -8.58
N ALA A 317 27.90 14.36 -9.01
CA ALA A 317 29.07 13.75 -8.39
C ALA A 317 29.24 14.21 -6.93
N ASP A 318 28.93 15.47 -6.61
CA ASP A 318 28.97 15.99 -5.24
C ASP A 318 28.00 15.21 -4.33
N THR A 319 26.76 14.98 -4.79
CA THR A 319 25.76 14.21 -4.06
C THR A 319 26.24 12.79 -3.75
N ALA A 320 26.88 12.13 -4.74
CA ALA A 320 27.42 10.78 -4.54
C ALA A 320 28.55 10.75 -3.53
N LEU A 321 29.48 11.70 -3.60
CA LEU A 321 30.61 11.81 -2.67
C LEU A 321 30.15 12.18 -1.25
N ILE A 322 29.15 13.05 -1.11
CA ILE A 322 28.56 13.37 0.20
C ILE A 322 27.92 12.12 0.80
N LEU A 323 27.10 11.40 0.04
CA LEU A 323 26.43 10.18 0.52
C LEU A 323 27.45 9.14 0.97
N GLU A 324 28.47 8.86 0.14
CA GLU A 324 29.54 7.91 0.45
C GLU A 324 30.25 8.28 1.76
N LYS A 325 30.67 9.54 1.90
CA LYS A 325 31.37 10.00 3.11
C LYS A 325 30.46 9.95 4.35
N ILE A 326 29.16 10.30 4.23
CA ILE A 326 28.19 10.19 5.33
C ILE A 326 27.99 8.74 5.75
N LEU A 327 27.81 7.80 4.81
CA LEU A 327 27.66 6.37 5.12
C LEU A 327 28.88 5.79 5.83
N ASN A 328 30.08 6.26 5.50
CA ASN A 328 31.32 5.79 6.11
C ASN A 328 31.52 6.32 7.55
N ILE A 329 31.14 7.55 7.84
CA ILE A 329 31.44 8.19 9.15
C ILE A 329 30.27 8.15 10.12
N CYS A 330 29.02 8.08 9.65
CA CYS A 330 27.84 8.17 10.49
C CYS A 330 27.55 6.82 11.18
N LYS A 331 27.21 6.88 12.47
CA LYS A 331 26.73 5.73 13.25
C LYS A 331 25.27 5.88 13.67
N LYS A 332 24.66 7.02 13.34
CA LYS A 332 23.25 7.32 13.62
C LYS A 332 22.39 6.84 12.47
N PRO A 333 21.11 6.56 12.68
CA PRO A 333 20.23 6.19 11.60
C PRO A 333 20.24 7.20 10.45
N ILE A 334 20.24 6.67 9.22
CA ILE A 334 20.25 7.46 7.98
C ILE A 334 19.01 7.11 7.16
N ILE A 335 18.28 8.13 6.74
CA ILE A 335 17.19 8.03 5.77
C ILE A 335 17.73 8.53 4.42
N ILE A 336 17.60 7.70 3.39
CA ILE A 336 18.05 8.02 2.03
C ILE A 336 16.83 8.07 1.12
N ASP A 337 16.59 9.22 0.47
CA ASP A 337 15.46 9.42 -0.45
C ASP A 337 15.91 10.08 -1.75
N ALA A 338 15.12 10.01 -2.79
CA ALA A 338 15.26 10.75 -4.04
C ALA A 338 16.68 10.68 -4.64
N ASP A 339 17.36 11.83 -4.79
CA ASP A 339 18.71 11.88 -5.40
C ASP A 339 19.76 11.12 -4.57
N GLY A 340 19.54 10.94 -3.27
CA GLY A 340 20.33 10.05 -2.43
C GLY A 340 20.21 8.59 -2.89
N ILE A 341 19.03 8.15 -3.29
CA ILE A 341 18.81 6.80 -3.85
C ILE A 341 19.44 6.69 -5.24
N ASN A 342 19.36 7.73 -6.08
CA ASN A 342 20.04 7.75 -7.38
C ASN A 342 21.55 7.64 -7.23
N ALA A 343 22.13 8.33 -6.25
CA ALA A 343 23.54 8.21 -5.91
C ALA A 343 23.91 6.81 -5.39
N LEU A 344 23.05 6.24 -4.51
CA LEU A 344 23.21 4.88 -3.97
C LEU A 344 23.17 3.81 -5.06
N ALA A 345 22.34 3.97 -6.09
CA ALA A 345 22.23 3.03 -7.21
C ALA A 345 23.55 2.87 -8.00
N LYS A 346 24.47 3.84 -7.94
CA LYS A 346 25.80 3.74 -8.54
C LYS A 346 26.71 2.75 -7.82
N ASN A 347 26.52 2.56 -6.51
CA ASN A 347 27.24 1.60 -5.67
C ASN A 347 26.44 1.23 -4.43
N ILE A 348 25.42 0.39 -4.59
CA ILE A 348 24.57 -0.04 -3.46
C ILE A 348 25.35 -0.89 -2.43
N ASN A 349 26.46 -1.50 -2.81
CA ASN A 349 27.25 -2.36 -1.90
C ASN A 349 27.83 -1.58 -0.72
N ILE A 350 27.92 -0.26 -0.78
CA ILE A 350 28.37 0.57 0.34
C ILE A 350 27.47 0.39 1.57
N LEU A 351 26.21 -0.01 1.40
CA LEU A 351 25.31 -0.31 2.53
C LEU A 351 25.77 -1.49 3.38
N ARG A 352 26.55 -2.43 2.81
CA ARG A 352 27.12 -3.57 3.56
C ARG A 352 28.26 -3.18 4.49
N GLU A 353 28.88 -2.04 4.22
CA GLU A 353 30.04 -1.54 4.96
C GLU A 353 29.59 -0.53 6.03
N THR A 354 28.42 0.09 5.87
CA THR A 354 27.95 1.09 6.83
C THR A 354 27.57 0.47 8.17
N LYS A 355 27.90 1.19 9.26
CA LYS A 355 27.53 0.82 10.64
C LYS A 355 26.24 1.48 11.10
N ALA A 356 25.70 2.38 10.31
CA ALA A 356 24.45 3.08 10.60
C ALA A 356 23.25 2.22 10.22
N PRO A 357 22.17 2.19 11.00
CA PRO A 357 20.89 1.71 10.52
C PRO A 357 20.40 2.58 9.35
N VAL A 358 19.98 1.97 8.25
CA VAL A 358 19.55 2.68 7.04
C VAL A 358 18.09 2.41 6.73
N ILE A 359 17.36 3.47 6.35
CA ILE A 359 16.04 3.41 5.74
C ILE A 359 16.17 3.99 4.34
N ILE A 360 15.72 3.28 3.33
CA ILE A 360 15.59 3.80 1.96
C ILE A 360 14.12 3.91 1.59
N THR A 361 13.77 4.98 0.85
CA THR A 361 12.37 5.28 0.50
C THR A 361 12.15 5.37 -1.01
N PRO A 362 12.52 4.32 -1.81
CA PRO A 362 12.42 4.38 -3.26
C PRO A 362 10.97 4.39 -3.76
N HIS A 363 10.69 5.15 -4.82
CA HIS A 363 9.57 4.88 -5.70
C HIS A 363 9.94 3.79 -6.72
N PRO A 364 9.01 3.19 -7.49
CA PRO A 364 9.32 2.07 -8.39
C PRO A 364 10.46 2.35 -9.38
N GLY A 365 10.56 3.58 -9.91
CA GLY A 365 11.67 3.97 -10.80
C GLY A 365 13.04 4.03 -10.12
N GLU A 366 13.11 4.47 -8.86
CA GLU A 366 14.32 4.45 -8.04
C GLU A 366 14.71 3.02 -7.68
N MET A 367 13.72 2.18 -7.31
CA MET A 367 13.94 0.76 -7.03
C MET A 367 14.46 0.02 -8.26
N ALA A 368 13.92 0.32 -9.44
CA ALA A 368 14.36 -0.27 -10.71
C ALA A 368 15.86 0.03 -10.98
N ARG A 369 16.29 1.28 -10.70
CA ARG A 369 17.71 1.67 -10.80
C ARG A 369 18.59 0.95 -9.76
N LEU A 370 18.14 0.85 -8.52
CA LEU A 370 18.85 0.11 -7.46
C LEU A 370 19.04 -1.36 -7.81
N CYS A 371 18.02 -1.99 -8.42
CA CYS A 371 18.04 -3.42 -8.75
C CYS A 371 18.61 -3.73 -10.14
N GLY A 372 18.80 -2.74 -11.00
CA GLY A 372 19.23 -2.96 -12.39
C GLY A 372 18.17 -3.66 -13.25
N VAL A 373 16.87 -3.42 -12.99
CA VAL A 373 15.74 -4.04 -13.68
C VAL A 373 14.78 -2.98 -14.24
N SER A 374 13.76 -3.39 -14.98
CA SER A 374 12.72 -2.47 -15.47
C SER A 374 11.70 -2.11 -14.37
N VAL A 375 11.03 -0.97 -14.52
CA VAL A 375 9.94 -0.56 -13.62
C VAL A 375 8.81 -1.60 -13.64
N SER A 376 8.48 -2.15 -14.81
CA SER A 376 7.47 -3.21 -14.94
C SER A 376 7.80 -4.46 -14.13
N GLN A 377 9.08 -4.84 -14.03
CA GLN A 377 9.49 -5.96 -13.18
C GLN A 377 9.30 -5.64 -11.69
N ILE A 378 9.59 -4.40 -11.27
CA ILE A 378 9.33 -3.97 -9.88
C ILE A 378 7.83 -4.01 -9.58
N GLU A 379 6.98 -3.48 -10.47
CA GLU A 379 5.53 -3.44 -10.24
C GLU A 379 4.92 -4.85 -10.17
N ARG A 380 5.45 -5.81 -10.92
CA ARG A 380 5.01 -7.21 -10.88
C ARG A 380 5.36 -7.93 -9.58
N ASP A 381 6.43 -7.54 -8.90
CA ASP A 381 6.88 -8.19 -7.66
C ASP A 381 7.41 -7.19 -6.64
N ARG A 382 6.58 -6.20 -6.29
CA ARG A 382 6.94 -5.13 -5.33
C ARG A 382 7.43 -5.70 -4.00
N VAL A 383 6.76 -6.73 -3.51
CA VAL A 383 7.09 -7.36 -2.22
C VAL A 383 8.42 -8.09 -2.30
N GLY A 384 8.65 -8.90 -3.33
CA GLY A 384 9.90 -9.65 -3.51
C GLY A 384 11.09 -8.72 -3.61
N PHE A 385 11.01 -7.64 -4.40
CA PHE A 385 12.09 -6.66 -4.53
C PHE A 385 12.35 -5.89 -3.22
N ALA A 386 11.30 -5.43 -2.52
CA ALA A 386 11.46 -4.75 -1.24
C ALA A 386 12.12 -5.66 -0.19
N ARG A 387 11.63 -6.90 -0.06
CA ARG A 387 12.16 -7.92 0.84
C ARG A 387 13.62 -8.26 0.50
N LYS A 388 13.93 -8.44 -0.78
CA LYS A 388 15.28 -8.76 -1.26
C LYS A 388 16.29 -7.67 -0.91
N ILE A 389 16.00 -6.41 -1.22
CA ILE A 389 16.91 -5.29 -0.92
C ILE A 389 17.11 -5.18 0.60
N SER A 390 16.04 -5.29 1.39
CA SER A 390 16.16 -5.22 2.85
C SER A 390 17.05 -6.33 3.41
N ALA A 391 16.89 -7.57 2.96
CA ALA A 391 17.67 -8.70 3.40
C ALA A 391 19.13 -8.63 2.93
N ASP A 392 19.37 -8.32 1.65
CA ASP A 392 20.70 -8.31 1.05
C ASP A 392 21.61 -7.22 1.62
N TYR A 393 21.03 -6.10 2.06
CA TYR A 393 21.78 -4.92 2.51
C TYR A 393 21.51 -4.53 3.98
N GLY A 394 20.69 -5.27 4.70
CA GLY A 394 20.42 -5.04 6.12
C GLY A 394 19.70 -3.73 6.42
N CYS A 395 18.92 -3.19 5.48
CA CYS A 395 18.21 -1.91 5.59
C CYS A 395 16.69 -2.10 5.71
N VAL A 396 16.00 -1.03 6.06
CA VAL A 396 14.54 -0.93 5.93
C VAL A 396 14.23 -0.33 4.57
N THR A 397 13.35 -0.98 3.80
CA THR A 397 12.91 -0.51 2.49
C THR A 397 11.46 -0.07 2.55
N VAL A 398 11.21 1.18 2.15
CA VAL A 398 9.86 1.76 1.95
C VAL A 398 9.63 1.92 0.45
N LEU A 399 9.06 0.92 -0.21
CA LEU A 399 8.73 0.99 -1.63
C LEU A 399 7.43 1.76 -1.84
N LYS A 400 7.57 3.03 -2.21
CA LYS A 400 6.46 3.99 -2.38
C LYS A 400 5.52 3.59 -3.52
N GLY A 401 4.25 3.95 -3.41
CA GLY A 401 3.19 3.75 -4.40
C GLY A 401 1.84 3.50 -3.73
N ALA A 402 0.81 3.18 -4.50
CA ALA A 402 -0.44 2.69 -3.93
C ALA A 402 -0.15 1.49 -3.03
N ASN A 403 -0.71 1.49 -1.82
CA ASN A 403 -0.42 0.48 -0.80
C ASN A 403 1.09 0.29 -0.56
N THR A 404 1.79 1.37 -0.19
CA THR A 404 3.24 1.37 0.06
C THR A 404 3.69 0.14 0.86
N VAL A 405 4.74 -0.53 0.38
CA VAL A 405 5.33 -1.71 1.02
C VAL A 405 6.47 -1.29 1.94
N VAL A 406 6.45 -1.74 3.19
CA VAL A 406 7.55 -1.57 4.15
C VAL A 406 8.13 -2.93 4.50
N ALA A 407 9.41 -3.15 4.19
CA ALA A 407 10.11 -4.40 4.46
C ALA A 407 11.32 -4.17 5.37
N ASP A 408 11.60 -5.13 6.26
CA ASP A 408 12.82 -5.13 7.06
C ASP A 408 13.81 -6.21 6.63
N LYS A 409 14.99 -6.20 7.26
CA LYS A 409 16.07 -7.16 6.99
C LYS A 409 15.72 -8.61 7.40
N ASP A 410 14.75 -8.81 8.26
CA ASP A 410 14.33 -10.11 8.79
C ASP A 410 13.19 -10.73 7.98
N GLY A 411 12.77 -10.05 6.88
CA GLY A 411 11.76 -10.52 5.93
C GLY A 411 10.32 -10.14 6.31
N CYS A 412 10.10 -9.38 7.38
CA CYS A 412 8.78 -8.87 7.72
C CYS A 412 8.33 -7.83 6.69
N VAL A 413 7.09 -7.96 6.22
CA VAL A 413 6.50 -7.05 5.24
C VAL A 413 5.15 -6.53 5.72
N TYR A 414 4.99 -5.21 5.61
CA TYR A 414 3.75 -4.51 5.92
C TYR A 414 3.29 -3.70 4.73
N PHE A 415 1.97 -3.66 4.53
CA PHE A 415 1.32 -2.79 3.56
C PHE A 415 0.67 -1.60 4.25
N ASN A 416 0.87 -0.41 3.71
CA ASN A 416 0.13 0.78 4.13
C ASN A 416 -1.11 0.94 3.27
N THR A 417 -2.28 0.98 3.89
CA THR A 417 -3.58 1.10 3.23
C THR A 417 -4.18 2.52 3.30
N THR A 418 -3.44 3.48 3.84
CA THR A 418 -3.83 4.90 3.87
C THR A 418 -3.24 5.64 2.68
N GLY A 419 -3.88 6.72 2.27
CA GLY A 419 -3.50 7.54 1.14
C GLY A 419 -4.41 7.36 -0.06
N ASN A 420 -4.33 8.29 -1.00
CA ASN A 420 -5.19 8.37 -2.17
C ASN A 420 -4.41 8.86 -3.41
N PRO A 421 -4.97 8.73 -4.63
CA PRO A 421 -4.28 9.13 -5.86
C PRO A 421 -3.88 10.61 -5.94
N GLY A 422 -4.55 11.49 -5.19
CA GLY A 422 -4.20 12.92 -5.11
C GLY A 422 -2.80 13.19 -4.57
N MET A 423 -2.21 12.21 -3.84
CA MET A 423 -0.84 12.28 -3.34
C MET A 423 0.23 12.06 -4.42
N SER A 424 -0.14 11.66 -5.64
CA SER A 424 0.77 11.47 -6.79
C SER A 424 1.22 12.81 -7.37
N LYS A 425 1.90 13.62 -6.55
CA LYS A 425 2.42 14.94 -6.88
C LYS A 425 3.85 15.13 -6.37
N ALA A 426 4.59 15.98 -7.08
CA ALA A 426 5.96 16.35 -6.66
C ALA A 426 5.95 16.93 -5.24
N GLY A 427 6.93 16.52 -4.43
CA GLY A 427 7.10 16.96 -3.05
C GLY A 427 6.45 16.08 -1.99
N SER A 428 5.51 15.18 -2.36
CA SER A 428 4.88 14.25 -1.41
C SER A 428 5.91 13.31 -0.77
N GLY A 429 6.89 12.80 -1.54
CA GLY A 429 8.00 12.00 -1.03
C GLY A 429 8.89 12.75 -0.04
N ASP A 430 9.19 14.03 -0.32
CA ASP A 430 10.01 14.87 0.58
C ASP A 430 9.33 15.02 1.96
N VAL A 431 8.02 15.17 1.99
CA VAL A 431 7.23 15.21 3.24
C VAL A 431 7.35 13.88 3.99
N LEU A 432 7.20 12.73 3.30
CA LEU A 432 7.36 11.41 3.90
C LEU A 432 8.76 11.21 4.50
N ALA A 433 9.80 11.60 3.77
CA ALA A 433 11.17 11.50 4.24
C ALA A 433 11.40 12.36 5.51
N GLY A 434 10.80 13.56 5.55
CA GLY A 434 10.79 14.44 6.73
C GLY A 434 10.08 13.80 7.93
N ILE A 435 8.91 13.19 7.73
CA ILE A 435 8.17 12.47 8.78
C ILE A 435 9.01 11.30 9.31
N THR A 436 9.63 10.55 8.40
CA THR A 436 10.43 9.36 8.75
C THR A 436 11.62 9.73 9.65
N VAL A 437 12.41 10.74 9.29
CA VAL A 437 13.55 11.16 10.11
C VAL A 437 13.10 11.70 11.47
N SER A 438 11.94 12.36 11.53
CA SER A 438 11.36 12.87 12.77
C SER A 438 11.05 11.75 13.76
N PHE A 439 10.42 10.66 13.31
CA PHE A 439 10.10 9.55 14.21
C PHE A 439 11.34 8.79 14.67
N VAL A 440 12.34 8.61 13.81
CA VAL A 440 13.63 8.06 14.22
C VAL A 440 14.28 8.92 15.31
N CYS A 441 14.26 10.25 15.15
CA CYS A 441 14.78 11.19 16.17
C CYS A 441 14.03 11.10 17.50
N GLN A 442 12.75 10.79 17.50
CA GLN A 442 11.90 10.60 18.68
C GLN A 442 12.07 9.24 19.34
N GLY A 443 12.98 8.38 18.83
CA GLY A 443 13.35 7.11 19.46
C GLY A 443 12.58 5.88 18.96
N PHE A 444 11.84 5.99 17.85
CA PHE A 444 11.31 4.82 17.16
C PHE A 444 12.47 4.02 16.54
N SER A 445 12.36 2.69 16.52
CA SER A 445 13.28 1.89 15.71
C SER A 445 13.11 2.23 14.22
N PRO A 446 14.11 2.02 13.37
CA PRO A 446 14.00 2.34 11.94
C PRO A 446 12.76 1.74 11.28
N PHE A 447 12.42 0.50 11.60
CA PHE A 447 11.26 -0.18 11.03
C PHE A 447 9.93 0.40 11.53
N GLU A 448 9.81 0.62 12.85
CA GLU A 448 8.61 1.25 13.41
C GLU A 448 8.45 2.71 12.94
N ALA A 449 9.55 3.45 12.80
CA ALA A 449 9.53 4.81 12.24
C ALA A 449 9.02 4.82 10.80
N ALA A 450 9.48 3.89 9.96
CA ALA A 450 9.03 3.75 8.58
C ALA A 450 7.53 3.44 8.50
N LYS A 451 7.05 2.45 9.27
CA LYS A 451 5.61 2.12 9.32
C LYS A 451 4.77 3.31 9.78
N ALA A 452 5.14 3.92 10.91
CA ALA A 452 4.41 5.07 11.43
C ALA A 452 4.39 6.25 10.46
N ALA A 453 5.52 6.50 9.76
CA ALA A 453 5.64 7.59 8.79
C ALA A 453 4.73 7.37 7.58
N VAL A 454 4.73 6.19 6.97
CA VAL A 454 3.87 5.93 5.79
C VAL A 454 2.39 5.97 6.15
N TYR A 455 2.01 5.47 7.33
CA TYR A 455 0.63 5.55 7.81
C TYR A 455 0.19 7.01 8.00
N LEU A 456 0.96 7.79 8.76
CA LEU A 456 0.60 9.18 9.07
C LEU A 456 0.57 10.05 7.82
N HIS A 457 1.54 9.85 6.91
CA HIS A 457 1.61 10.52 5.62
C HIS A 457 0.39 10.23 4.75
N GLY A 458 0.00 8.95 4.62
CA GLY A 458 -1.20 8.56 3.88
C GLY A 458 -2.47 9.11 4.52
N ALA A 459 -2.64 8.96 5.84
CA ALA A 459 -3.80 9.47 6.56
C ALA A 459 -3.91 11.01 6.49
N ALA A 460 -2.79 11.72 6.43
CA ALA A 460 -2.79 13.16 6.17
C ALA A 460 -3.24 13.47 4.74
N GLY A 461 -2.84 12.64 3.77
CA GLY A 461 -3.33 12.71 2.40
C GLY A 461 -4.84 12.54 2.28
N ASP A 462 -5.40 11.57 3.01
CA ASP A 462 -6.84 11.31 3.00
C ASP A 462 -7.61 12.52 3.58
N ARG A 463 -7.16 13.07 4.72
CA ARG A 463 -7.75 14.31 5.27
C ARG A 463 -7.62 15.51 4.35
N ALA A 464 -6.50 15.62 3.61
CA ALA A 464 -6.30 16.69 2.65
C ALA A 464 -7.26 16.55 1.44
N ALA A 465 -7.47 15.32 0.96
CA ALA A 465 -8.41 15.04 -0.13
C ALA A 465 -9.86 15.33 0.27
N GLU A 466 -10.28 14.98 1.50
CA GLU A 466 -11.61 15.31 2.04
C GLU A 466 -11.87 16.82 2.05
N LYS A 467 -10.85 17.63 2.39
CA LYS A 467 -10.98 19.09 2.47
C LYS A 467 -10.89 19.81 1.14
N ARG A 468 -10.12 19.26 0.17
CA ARG A 468 -9.74 19.96 -1.06
C ARG A 468 -10.07 19.20 -2.34
N SER A 469 -10.29 17.93 -2.32
CA SER A 469 -10.32 16.94 -3.40
C SER A 469 -8.93 16.43 -3.81
N GLU A 470 -8.88 15.19 -4.30
CA GLU A 470 -7.64 14.55 -4.79
C GLU A 470 -6.98 15.36 -5.92
N ARG A 471 -7.77 16.03 -6.77
CA ARG A 471 -7.26 16.80 -7.89
C ARG A 471 -6.53 18.07 -7.46
N SER A 472 -6.98 18.75 -6.42
CA SER A 472 -6.49 20.09 -6.04
C SER A 472 -5.51 20.09 -4.88
N MET A 473 -5.40 19.02 -4.10
CA MET A 473 -4.47 18.93 -2.97
C MET A 473 -3.00 19.04 -3.43
N LEU A 474 -2.14 19.59 -2.57
CA LEU A 474 -0.71 19.78 -2.77
C LEU A 474 0.09 19.05 -1.68
N ALA A 475 1.40 18.86 -1.89
CA ALA A 475 2.28 18.29 -0.87
C ALA A 475 2.32 19.10 0.44
N SER A 476 2.15 20.44 0.36
CA SER A 476 2.04 21.30 1.54
C SER A 476 0.77 21.05 2.35
N ASP A 477 -0.31 20.60 1.71
CA ASP A 477 -1.56 20.29 2.41
C ASP A 477 -1.41 19.04 3.29
N LEU A 478 -0.58 18.08 2.89
CA LEU A 478 -0.23 16.93 3.73
C LEU A 478 0.38 17.39 5.06
N ILE A 479 1.24 18.41 5.01
CA ILE A 479 1.92 18.97 6.20
C ILE A 479 0.92 19.65 7.15
N GLU A 480 -0.10 20.30 6.62
CA GLU A 480 -1.13 20.97 7.42
C GLU A 480 -2.09 19.94 8.08
N GLU A 481 -2.18 18.73 7.52
CA GLU A 481 -3.03 17.64 8.03
C GLU A 481 -2.27 16.61 8.91
N LEU A 482 -1.00 16.85 9.25
CA LEU A 482 -0.20 15.99 10.14
C LEU A 482 -0.59 16.04 11.63
#